data_d4d4b55f4053381718a678362cf60dee
#
_entry.id   d4d4b55f4053381718a678362cf60dee
#
_cell.length_a   1.000
_cell.length_b   1.000
_cell.length_c   1.000
_cell.angle_alpha   90.00
_cell.angle_beta   90.00
_cell.angle_gamma   90.00
#
_symmetry.space_group_name_H-M   'P 1'
#
loop_
_entity.id
_entity.type
_entity.pdbx_description
1 polymer ?
#
loop_
_entity_poly.entity_id
_entity_poly.type
_entity_poly.pdbx_seq_one_letter_code
_entity_poly.pdbx_strand_id
1 'polypeptide(L)'
;MRYGPEHKAGTHRRIVTNAARRLRSEGLNGAGVANVMKASGLTVGGFYKHFRSKDDLLAEAIEAGFSGFDEKVVAALHDVPPAERWKEIVRGYLSPQHCEHTENGCPVAALAPEIARSAPAVRKRVAGLLKARREKLLEFMPGRTRAERERNFIIIFTAMAGAVSVARMLPDPRERQKVLDSVRSHLLGSF
;
A
#
# COMPACT_ATOMS: atom_id res chain seq x y z
N MET A 1 37.24 -8.25 -0.68
CA MET A 1 36.42 -8.43 0.53
C MET A 1 35.13 -9.13 0.13
N ARG A 2 34.84 -10.29 0.70
CA ARG A 2 33.60 -11.03 0.47
C ARG A 2 32.60 -10.53 1.52
N TYR A 3 31.63 -9.70 1.10
CA TYR A 3 30.59 -9.24 2.01
C TYR A 3 29.79 -10.44 2.55
N GLY A 4 29.57 -10.48 3.86
CA GLY A 4 28.85 -11.59 4.52
C GLY A 4 27.38 -11.66 4.09
N PRO A 5 26.69 -12.81 4.34
CA PRO A 5 25.27 -13.02 4.01
C PRO A 5 24.35 -11.94 4.56
N GLU A 6 24.61 -11.43 5.77
CA GLU A 6 23.85 -10.37 6.43
C GLU A 6 23.90 -9.03 5.69
N HIS A 7 25.08 -8.66 5.16
CA HIS A 7 25.26 -7.46 4.37
C HIS A 7 24.44 -7.55 3.04
N LYS A 8 24.44 -8.73 2.41
CA LYS A 8 23.65 -8.98 1.19
C LYS A 8 22.15 -8.83 1.48
N ALA A 9 21.66 -9.41 2.58
CA ALA A 9 20.27 -9.33 3.00
C ALA A 9 19.87 -7.88 3.35
N GLY A 10 20.72 -7.14 4.05
CA GLY A 10 20.50 -5.72 4.35
C GLY A 10 20.42 -4.85 3.10
N THR A 11 21.32 -5.11 2.13
CA THR A 11 21.31 -4.43 0.84
C THR A 11 20.04 -4.75 0.04
N HIS A 12 19.63 -6.01 0.00
CA HIS A 12 18.40 -6.44 -0.66
C HIS A 12 17.17 -5.72 -0.06
N ARG A 13 17.01 -5.73 1.26
CA ARG A 13 15.92 -5.00 1.94
C ARG A 13 15.91 -3.50 1.59
N ARG A 14 17.08 -2.85 1.55
CA ARG A 14 17.19 -1.43 1.16
C ARG A 14 16.71 -1.17 -0.26
N ILE A 15 17.06 -2.05 -1.21
CA ILE A 15 16.58 -1.94 -2.61
C ILE A 15 15.06 -2.09 -2.65
N VAL A 16 14.50 -3.10 -1.99
CA VAL A 16 13.06 -3.36 -1.95
C VAL A 16 12.30 -2.18 -1.32
N THR A 17 12.80 -1.63 -0.21
CA THR A 17 12.18 -0.46 0.45
C THR A 17 12.18 0.77 -0.46
N ASN A 18 13.30 1.07 -1.12
CA ASN A 18 13.38 2.18 -2.07
C ASN A 18 12.46 1.96 -3.28
N ALA A 19 12.41 0.74 -3.82
CA ALA A 19 11.50 0.38 -4.89
C ALA A 19 10.04 0.55 -4.48
N ALA A 20 9.66 0.08 -3.29
CA ALA A 20 8.31 0.20 -2.76
C ALA A 20 7.84 1.66 -2.62
N ARG A 21 8.73 2.56 -2.19
CA ARG A 21 8.43 4.00 -2.10
C ARG A 21 8.28 4.64 -3.48
N ARG A 22 9.24 4.39 -4.38
CA ARG A 22 9.22 4.94 -5.74
C ARG A 22 8.05 4.44 -6.57
N LEU A 23 7.70 3.16 -6.46
CA LEU A 23 6.52 2.61 -7.11
C LEU A 23 5.26 3.39 -6.75
N ARG A 24 5.07 3.72 -5.47
CA ARG A 24 3.88 4.44 -5.02
C ARG A 24 3.88 5.92 -5.42
N SER A 25 5.05 6.57 -5.48
CA SER A 25 5.15 8.00 -5.86
C SER A 25 5.27 8.23 -7.37
N GLU A 26 5.86 7.30 -8.12
CA GLU A 26 6.23 7.49 -9.52
C GLU A 26 5.59 6.47 -10.48
N GLY A 27 4.82 5.52 -9.94
CA GLY A 27 4.22 4.43 -10.72
C GLY A 27 5.21 3.34 -11.16
N LEU A 28 4.71 2.34 -11.89
CA LEU A 28 5.52 1.19 -12.37
C LEU A 28 6.63 1.61 -13.34
N ASN A 29 6.43 2.68 -14.10
CA ASN A 29 7.41 3.17 -15.07
C ASN A 29 8.50 4.04 -14.43
N GLY A 30 8.16 4.84 -13.42
CA GLY A 30 9.10 5.70 -12.68
C GLY A 30 10.08 4.92 -11.78
N ALA A 31 9.67 3.73 -11.33
CA ALA A 31 10.50 2.81 -10.54
C ALA A 31 11.36 1.89 -11.41
N GLY A 32 11.93 2.39 -12.51
CA GLY A 32 12.86 1.64 -13.34
C GLY A 32 14.08 1.13 -12.55
N VAL A 33 14.61 -0.05 -12.93
CA VAL A 33 15.76 -0.69 -12.24
C VAL A 33 16.91 0.29 -12.01
N ALA A 34 17.26 1.10 -13.02
CA ALA A 34 18.35 2.08 -12.90
C ALA A 34 18.11 3.10 -11.80
N ASN A 35 16.89 3.64 -11.72
CA ASN A 35 16.50 4.64 -10.72
C ASN A 35 16.49 4.06 -9.30
N VAL A 36 15.96 2.83 -9.15
CA VAL A 36 15.92 2.14 -7.85
C VAL A 36 17.34 1.81 -7.36
N MET A 37 18.20 1.31 -8.24
CA MET A 37 19.59 0.98 -7.89
C MET A 37 20.37 2.24 -7.52
N LYS A 38 20.24 3.32 -8.30
CA LYS A 38 20.85 4.63 -7.98
C LYS A 38 20.38 5.17 -6.63
N ALA A 39 19.07 5.15 -6.35
CA ALA A 39 18.49 5.57 -5.07
C ALA A 39 18.95 4.69 -3.90
N SER A 40 19.38 3.46 -4.18
CA SER A 40 19.95 2.54 -3.19
C SER A 40 21.48 2.64 -3.04
N GLY A 41 22.14 3.60 -3.72
CA GLY A 41 23.58 3.77 -3.70
C GLY A 41 24.35 2.66 -4.42
N LEU A 42 23.73 2.05 -5.46
CA LEU A 42 24.26 0.88 -6.16
C LEU A 42 24.30 1.10 -7.67
N THR A 43 25.16 0.35 -8.35
CA THR A 43 25.22 0.31 -9.81
C THR A 43 24.14 -0.62 -10.38
N VAL A 44 23.68 -0.37 -11.61
CA VAL A 44 22.71 -1.23 -12.31
C VAL A 44 23.22 -2.67 -12.46
N GLY A 45 24.53 -2.86 -12.70
CA GLY A 45 25.15 -4.19 -12.79
C GLY A 45 25.02 -5.04 -11.53
N GLY A 46 24.79 -4.41 -10.37
CA GLY A 46 24.54 -5.12 -9.11
C GLY A 46 23.13 -5.73 -8.99
N PHE A 47 22.20 -5.36 -9.86
CA PHE A 47 20.79 -5.77 -9.79
C PHE A 47 20.61 -7.30 -9.79
N TYR A 48 21.22 -7.99 -10.74
CA TYR A 48 21.08 -9.43 -10.91
C TYR A 48 21.74 -10.28 -9.77
N LYS A 49 22.48 -9.63 -8.87
CA LYS A 49 22.94 -10.28 -7.61
C LYS A 49 21.82 -10.42 -6.57
N HIS A 50 20.73 -9.63 -6.74
CA HIS A 50 19.63 -9.55 -5.79
C HIS A 50 18.30 -10.06 -6.35
N PHE A 51 18.02 -9.85 -7.64
CA PHE A 51 16.74 -10.19 -8.28
C PHE A 51 16.97 -10.92 -9.60
N ARG A 52 16.08 -11.88 -9.91
CA ARG A 52 16.13 -12.65 -11.16
C ARG A 52 15.56 -11.83 -12.33
N SER A 53 14.61 -10.93 -12.04
CA SER A 53 13.92 -10.12 -13.04
C SER A 53 13.41 -8.81 -12.46
N LYS A 54 13.00 -7.88 -13.32
CA LYS A 54 12.28 -6.68 -12.92
C LYS A 54 10.96 -7.02 -12.22
N ASP A 55 10.28 -8.07 -12.66
CA ASP A 55 9.01 -8.51 -12.09
C ASP A 55 9.18 -9.06 -10.66
N ASP A 56 10.31 -9.72 -10.36
CA ASP A 56 10.64 -10.15 -9.00
C ASP A 56 10.78 -8.93 -8.07
N LEU A 57 11.57 -7.92 -8.48
CA LEU A 57 11.68 -6.68 -7.71
C LEU A 57 10.32 -6.01 -7.53
N LEU A 58 9.52 -5.92 -8.60
CA LEU A 58 8.19 -5.32 -8.57
C LEU A 58 7.29 -6.03 -7.56
N ALA A 59 7.26 -7.35 -7.60
CA ALA A 59 6.42 -8.15 -6.72
C ALA A 59 6.85 -8.00 -5.25
N GLU A 60 8.16 -8.05 -4.95
CA GLU A 60 8.68 -7.85 -3.60
C GLU A 60 8.45 -6.41 -3.10
N ALA A 61 8.57 -5.41 -3.96
CA ALA A 61 8.34 -4.02 -3.62
C ALA A 61 6.85 -3.74 -3.32
N ILE A 62 5.93 -4.33 -4.07
CA ILE A 62 4.49 -4.24 -3.77
C ILE A 62 4.18 -4.90 -2.42
N GLU A 63 4.74 -6.09 -2.16
CA GLU A 63 4.58 -6.81 -0.90
C GLU A 63 5.09 -5.98 0.29
N ALA A 64 6.32 -5.44 0.19
CA ALA A 64 6.88 -4.56 1.21
C ALA A 64 6.05 -3.30 1.42
N GLY A 65 5.46 -2.75 0.34
CA GLY A 65 4.54 -1.62 0.41
C GLY A 65 3.27 -1.93 1.21
N PHE A 66 2.69 -3.12 1.03
CA PHE A 66 1.54 -3.58 1.82
C PHE A 66 1.92 -3.82 3.28
N SER A 67 2.99 -4.58 3.53
CA SER A 67 3.43 -4.89 4.90
C SER A 67 3.72 -3.62 5.70
N GLY A 68 4.50 -2.71 5.17
CA GLY A 68 4.83 -1.46 5.86
C GLY A 68 3.64 -0.51 6.05
N PHE A 69 2.62 -0.57 5.19
CA PHE A 69 1.37 0.17 5.40
C PHE A 69 0.52 -0.49 6.48
N ASP A 70 0.33 -1.80 6.44
CA ASP A 70 -0.49 -2.54 7.39
C ASP A 70 0.10 -2.52 8.80
N GLU A 71 1.42 -2.58 8.94
CA GLU A 71 2.12 -2.42 10.23
C GLU A 71 1.80 -1.07 10.89
N LYS A 72 1.81 0.02 10.12
CA LYS A 72 1.43 1.35 10.61
C LYS A 72 -0.04 1.42 11.03
N VAL A 73 -0.94 0.80 10.24
CA VAL A 73 -2.37 0.74 10.57
C VAL A 73 -2.57 -0.02 11.89
N VAL A 74 -1.98 -1.21 12.03
CA VAL A 74 -2.12 -2.03 13.25
C VAL A 74 -1.50 -1.34 14.46
N ALA A 75 -0.33 -0.71 14.30
CA ALA A 75 0.31 0.04 15.39
C ALA A 75 -0.56 1.20 15.89
N ALA A 76 -1.24 1.91 14.98
CA ALA A 76 -2.15 3.00 15.33
C ALA A 76 -3.41 2.53 16.09
N LEU A 77 -3.72 1.23 16.09
CA LEU A 77 -4.89 0.65 16.75
C LEU A 77 -4.60 0.08 18.14
N HIS A 78 -3.34 0.15 18.61
CA HIS A 78 -2.92 -0.50 19.86
C HIS A 78 -3.80 -0.09 21.05
N ASP A 79 -4.01 1.21 21.23
CA ASP A 79 -4.77 1.78 22.36
C ASP A 79 -6.23 2.11 22.00
N VAL A 80 -6.70 1.69 20.82
CA VAL A 80 -8.06 1.97 20.35
C VAL A 80 -9.01 0.86 20.79
N PRO A 81 -10.15 1.18 21.45
CA PRO A 81 -11.17 0.19 21.79
C PRO A 81 -11.62 -0.61 20.58
N PRO A 82 -11.86 -1.93 20.70
CA PRO A 82 -12.19 -2.80 19.58
C PRO A 82 -13.34 -2.29 18.69
N ALA A 83 -14.40 -1.72 19.28
CA ALA A 83 -15.56 -1.18 18.56
C ALA A 83 -15.23 0.07 17.71
N GLU A 84 -14.15 0.79 18.03
CA GLU A 84 -13.74 2.01 17.34
C GLU A 84 -12.63 1.77 16.31
N ARG A 85 -11.99 0.61 16.30
CA ARG A 85 -10.81 0.32 15.46
C ARG A 85 -11.06 0.55 13.96
N TRP A 86 -12.17 0.06 13.44
CA TRP A 86 -12.50 0.28 12.03
C TRP A 86 -12.72 1.76 11.70
N LYS A 87 -13.26 2.54 12.63
CA LYS A 87 -13.45 3.97 12.46
C LYS A 87 -12.12 4.70 12.41
N GLU A 88 -11.16 4.30 13.25
CA GLU A 88 -9.80 4.84 13.20
C GLU A 88 -9.07 4.46 11.91
N ILE A 89 -9.28 3.25 11.39
CA ILE A 89 -8.78 2.88 10.06
C ILE A 89 -9.35 3.82 8.99
N VAL A 90 -10.66 4.09 9.01
CA VAL A 90 -11.31 5.01 8.06
C VAL A 90 -10.77 6.43 8.19
N ARG A 91 -10.66 6.96 9.43
CA ARG A 91 -10.14 8.31 9.69
C ARG A 91 -8.69 8.47 9.23
N GLY A 92 -7.83 7.54 9.60
CA GLY A 92 -6.41 7.57 9.21
C GLY A 92 -6.20 7.39 7.71
N TYR A 93 -6.98 6.50 7.08
CA TYR A 93 -6.87 6.28 5.64
C TYR A 93 -7.37 7.47 4.81
N LEU A 94 -8.50 8.08 5.20
CA LEU A 94 -9.10 9.26 4.56
C LEU A 94 -8.59 10.57 5.19
N SER A 95 -7.30 10.63 5.50
CA SER A 95 -6.63 11.82 6.01
C SER A 95 -5.88 12.58 4.92
N PRO A 96 -5.72 13.91 5.04
CA PRO A 96 -4.85 14.69 4.16
C PRO A 96 -3.44 14.13 4.10
N GLN A 97 -2.89 13.75 5.24
CA GLN A 97 -1.55 13.17 5.35
C GLN A 97 -1.37 11.91 4.49
N HIS A 98 -2.33 10.96 4.50
CA HIS A 98 -2.27 9.78 3.65
C HIS A 98 -2.46 10.13 2.17
N CYS A 99 -3.28 11.12 1.86
CA CYS A 99 -3.49 11.59 0.49
C CYS A 99 -2.21 12.21 -0.10
N GLU A 100 -1.50 13.05 0.66
CA GLU A 100 -0.33 13.81 0.21
C GLU A 100 0.95 12.97 0.15
N HIS A 101 1.18 12.10 1.13
CA HIS A 101 2.38 11.25 1.22
C HIS A 101 2.21 9.92 0.50
N THR A 102 2.11 9.97 -0.82
CA THR A 102 1.86 8.80 -1.68
C THR A 102 2.89 7.70 -1.47
N GLU A 103 4.18 8.06 -1.30
CA GLU A 103 5.30 7.14 -1.12
C GLU A 103 5.20 6.26 0.14
N ASN A 104 4.39 6.68 1.11
CA ASN A 104 4.13 5.96 2.37
C ASN A 104 2.70 5.39 2.45
N GLY A 105 1.88 5.67 1.45
CA GLY A 105 0.46 5.32 1.42
C GLY A 105 0.15 3.89 0.97
N CYS A 106 -1.14 3.61 0.86
CA CYS A 106 -1.64 2.32 0.40
C CYS A 106 -1.26 2.04 -1.06
N PRO A 107 -0.62 0.89 -1.37
CA PRO A 107 -0.27 0.53 -2.75
C PRO A 107 -1.47 0.44 -3.70
N VAL A 108 -2.66 0.07 -3.20
CA VAL A 108 -3.87 -0.02 -4.05
C VAL A 108 -4.28 1.36 -4.54
N ALA A 109 -4.36 2.35 -3.64
CA ALA A 109 -4.73 3.72 -4.02
C ALA A 109 -3.74 4.37 -5.01
N ALA A 110 -2.48 3.90 -5.01
CA ALA A 110 -1.44 4.42 -5.92
C ALA A 110 -1.35 3.65 -7.24
N LEU A 111 -1.54 2.32 -7.23
CA LEU A 111 -1.09 1.44 -8.30
C LEU A 111 -2.18 0.54 -8.91
N ALA A 112 -3.44 0.58 -8.42
CA ALA A 112 -4.46 -0.37 -8.86
C ALA A 112 -4.64 -0.44 -10.40
N PRO A 113 -4.75 0.67 -11.16
CA PRO A 113 -4.89 0.61 -12.61
C PRO A 113 -3.67 0.02 -13.33
N GLU A 114 -2.47 0.27 -12.80
CA GLU A 114 -1.22 -0.26 -13.38
C GLU A 114 -1.07 -1.75 -13.08
N ILE A 115 -1.38 -2.17 -11.84
CA ILE A 115 -1.40 -3.59 -11.47
C ILE A 115 -2.42 -4.36 -12.32
N ALA A 116 -3.60 -3.80 -12.57
CA ALA A 116 -4.62 -4.41 -13.42
C ALA A 116 -4.12 -4.68 -14.86
N ARG A 117 -3.20 -3.83 -15.36
CA ARG A 117 -2.57 -3.98 -16.69
C ARG A 117 -1.25 -4.75 -16.68
N SER A 118 -0.78 -5.17 -15.52
CA SER A 118 0.49 -5.92 -15.39
C SER A 118 0.36 -7.38 -15.83
N ALA A 119 1.49 -8.08 -15.92
CA ALA A 119 1.56 -9.50 -16.25
C ALA A 119 0.69 -10.37 -15.33
N PRO A 120 0.10 -11.48 -15.81
CA PRO A 120 -0.75 -12.36 -15.00
C PRO A 120 -0.09 -12.84 -13.70
N ALA A 121 1.20 -13.10 -13.72
CA ALA A 121 1.97 -13.53 -12.55
C ALA A 121 1.99 -12.45 -11.43
N VAL A 122 2.18 -11.18 -11.80
CA VAL A 122 2.13 -10.05 -10.86
C VAL A 122 0.73 -9.91 -10.27
N ARG A 123 -0.31 -9.93 -11.11
CA ARG A 123 -1.71 -9.87 -10.67
C ARG A 123 -2.07 -10.99 -9.69
N LYS A 124 -1.64 -12.23 -9.97
CA LYS A 124 -1.86 -13.39 -9.10
C LYS A 124 -1.20 -13.19 -7.72
N ARG A 125 0.05 -12.70 -7.70
CA ARG A 125 0.76 -12.42 -6.44
C ARG A 125 0.06 -11.33 -5.64
N VAL A 126 -0.32 -10.22 -6.28
CA VAL A 126 -1.05 -9.12 -5.62
C VAL A 126 -2.42 -9.57 -5.11
N ALA A 127 -3.15 -10.40 -5.85
CA ALA A 127 -4.41 -10.97 -5.38
C ALA A 127 -4.22 -11.79 -4.09
N GLY A 128 -3.12 -12.56 -3.98
CA GLY A 128 -2.75 -13.27 -2.76
C GLY A 128 -2.49 -12.33 -1.58
N LEU A 129 -1.77 -11.23 -1.83
CA LEU A 129 -1.49 -10.21 -0.81
C LEU A 129 -2.78 -9.50 -0.34
N LEU A 130 -3.69 -9.17 -1.26
CA LEU A 130 -4.99 -8.58 -0.92
C LEU A 130 -5.85 -9.53 -0.10
N LYS A 131 -5.84 -10.83 -0.43
CA LYS A 131 -6.54 -11.86 0.36
C LYS A 131 -5.96 -11.95 1.78
N ALA A 132 -4.64 -12.06 1.92
CA ALA A 132 -3.97 -12.12 3.22
C ALA A 132 -4.25 -10.85 4.06
N ARG A 133 -4.21 -9.68 3.43
CA ARG A 133 -4.55 -8.42 4.08
C ARG A 133 -6.00 -8.39 4.56
N ARG A 134 -6.95 -8.83 3.73
CA ARG A 134 -8.35 -8.92 4.13
C ARG A 134 -8.49 -9.78 5.39
N GLU A 135 -7.95 -10.99 5.39
CA GLU A 135 -8.00 -11.88 6.56
C GLU A 135 -7.46 -11.21 7.83
N LYS A 136 -6.34 -10.50 7.72
CA LYS A 136 -5.70 -9.78 8.83
C LYS A 136 -6.55 -8.63 9.37
N LEU A 137 -7.31 -7.95 8.50
CA LEU A 137 -8.09 -6.77 8.90
C LEU A 137 -9.56 -7.08 9.22
N LEU A 138 -10.04 -8.31 8.95
CA LEU A 138 -11.44 -8.68 9.20
C LEU A 138 -11.84 -8.57 10.66
N GLU A 139 -10.95 -8.83 11.60
CA GLU A 139 -11.24 -8.72 13.03
C GLU A 139 -11.60 -7.29 13.48
N PHE A 140 -11.12 -6.29 12.74
CA PHE A 140 -11.38 -4.87 13.01
C PHE A 140 -12.65 -4.36 12.34
N MET A 141 -13.24 -5.12 11.41
CA MET A 141 -14.37 -4.63 10.61
C MET A 141 -15.70 -4.71 11.35
N PRO A 142 -16.63 -3.77 11.11
CA PRO A 142 -17.98 -3.83 11.67
C PRO A 142 -18.74 -5.02 11.09
N GLY A 143 -19.57 -5.67 11.93
CA GLY A 143 -20.40 -6.81 11.55
C GLY A 143 -20.44 -7.88 12.64
N ARG A 144 -21.58 -8.56 12.74
CA ARG A 144 -21.81 -9.63 13.73
C ARG A 144 -21.26 -10.99 13.23
N THR A 145 -21.37 -11.24 11.92
CA THR A 145 -20.92 -12.48 11.29
C THR A 145 -19.65 -12.23 10.47
N ARG A 146 -18.91 -13.31 10.18
CA ARG A 146 -17.77 -13.25 9.29
C ARG A 146 -18.16 -12.73 7.89
N ALA A 147 -19.29 -13.20 7.35
CA ALA A 147 -19.78 -12.78 6.04
C ALA A 147 -20.11 -11.27 5.99
N GLU A 148 -20.70 -10.72 7.05
CA GLU A 148 -20.94 -9.30 7.17
C GLU A 148 -19.63 -8.50 7.20
N ARG A 149 -18.65 -8.95 7.99
CA ARG A 149 -17.34 -8.30 8.07
C ARG A 149 -16.60 -8.32 6.72
N GLU A 150 -16.67 -9.44 5.99
CA GLU A 150 -16.08 -9.54 4.65
C GLU A 150 -16.74 -8.58 3.66
N ARG A 151 -18.06 -8.50 3.63
CA ARG A 151 -18.80 -7.55 2.80
C ARG A 151 -18.45 -6.11 3.16
N ASN A 152 -18.46 -5.80 4.45
CA ASN A 152 -18.17 -4.45 4.94
C ASN A 152 -16.71 -4.06 4.68
N PHE A 153 -15.76 -4.99 4.83
CA PHE A 153 -14.37 -4.78 4.41
C PHE A 153 -14.27 -4.38 2.94
N ILE A 154 -14.95 -5.13 2.05
CA ILE A 154 -14.91 -4.83 0.61
C ILE A 154 -15.44 -3.43 0.35
N ILE A 155 -16.61 -3.08 0.89
CA ILE A 155 -17.25 -1.77 0.68
C ILE A 155 -16.36 -0.65 1.22
N ILE A 156 -15.95 -0.74 2.49
CA ILE A 156 -15.14 0.28 3.16
C ILE A 156 -13.79 0.46 2.43
N PHE A 157 -13.09 -0.64 2.16
CA PHE A 157 -11.77 -0.58 1.54
C PHE A 157 -11.80 -0.02 0.11
N THR A 158 -12.76 -0.45 -0.71
CA THR A 158 -12.88 0.06 -2.09
C THR A 158 -13.29 1.53 -2.12
N ALA A 159 -14.22 1.95 -1.25
CA ALA A 159 -14.59 3.36 -1.13
C ALA A 159 -13.41 4.23 -0.69
N MET A 160 -12.66 3.80 0.34
CA MET A 160 -11.47 4.52 0.81
C MET A 160 -10.38 4.63 -0.27
N ALA A 161 -10.07 3.50 -0.96
CA ALA A 161 -9.05 3.50 -2.00
C ALA A 161 -9.45 4.38 -3.19
N GLY A 162 -10.71 4.32 -3.60
CA GLY A 162 -11.27 5.16 -4.65
C GLY A 162 -11.23 6.65 -4.28
N ALA A 163 -11.65 7.01 -3.07
CA ALA A 163 -11.63 8.38 -2.59
C ALA A 163 -10.23 9.00 -2.61
N VAL A 164 -9.22 8.28 -2.09
CA VAL A 164 -7.83 8.76 -2.10
C VAL A 164 -7.29 8.87 -3.53
N SER A 165 -7.61 7.90 -4.41
CA SER A 165 -7.20 7.95 -5.81
C SER A 165 -7.81 9.16 -6.53
N VAL A 166 -9.10 9.45 -6.33
CA VAL A 166 -9.79 10.62 -6.91
C VAL A 166 -9.24 11.92 -6.32
N ALA A 167 -9.09 12.00 -5.00
CA ALA A 167 -8.55 13.19 -4.33
C ALA A 167 -7.16 13.57 -4.87
N ARG A 168 -6.28 12.59 -5.12
CA ARG A 168 -4.94 12.83 -5.68
C ARG A 168 -4.94 13.41 -7.10
N MET A 169 -6.01 13.24 -7.86
CA MET A 169 -6.13 13.84 -9.21
C MET A 169 -6.53 15.32 -9.17
N LEU A 170 -7.03 15.81 -8.04
CA LEU A 170 -7.51 17.18 -7.90
C LEU A 170 -6.34 18.11 -7.50
N PRO A 171 -6.10 19.21 -8.23
CA PRO A 171 -5.05 20.17 -7.89
C PRO A 171 -5.41 21.01 -6.65
N ASP A 172 -6.70 21.35 -6.46
CA ASP A 172 -7.16 22.20 -5.34
C ASP A 172 -7.23 21.38 -4.03
N PRO A 173 -6.49 21.78 -2.99
CA PRO A 173 -6.53 21.13 -1.68
C PRO A 173 -7.92 21.12 -1.03
N ARG A 174 -8.76 22.14 -1.27
CA ARG A 174 -10.11 22.21 -0.73
C ARG A 174 -11.02 21.15 -1.36
N GLU A 175 -10.92 20.94 -2.67
CA GLU A 175 -11.67 19.90 -3.35
C GLU A 175 -11.18 18.51 -2.95
N ARG A 176 -9.87 18.30 -2.74
CA ARG A 176 -9.33 17.05 -2.15
C ARG A 176 -9.96 16.76 -0.80
N GLN A 177 -9.94 17.77 0.10
CA GLN A 177 -10.50 17.62 1.44
C GLN A 177 -11.98 17.28 1.40
N LYS A 178 -12.76 17.96 0.54
CA LYS A 178 -14.18 17.70 0.35
C LYS A 178 -14.47 16.25 -0.06
N VAL A 179 -13.69 15.69 -1.00
CA VAL A 179 -13.81 14.28 -1.39
C VAL A 179 -13.55 13.34 -0.21
N LEU A 180 -12.46 13.57 0.52
CA LEU A 180 -12.08 12.73 1.66
C LEU A 180 -13.13 12.80 2.78
N ASP A 181 -13.60 14.00 3.12
CA ASP A 181 -14.59 14.22 4.17
C ASP A 181 -15.96 13.63 3.83
N SER A 182 -16.39 13.77 2.59
CA SER A 182 -17.67 13.22 2.13
C SER A 182 -17.70 11.70 2.27
N VAL A 183 -16.65 11.01 1.80
CA VAL A 183 -16.60 9.56 1.90
C VAL A 183 -16.38 9.10 3.35
N ARG A 184 -15.54 9.80 4.12
CA ARG A 184 -15.32 9.50 5.53
C ARG A 184 -16.62 9.60 6.33
N SER A 185 -17.36 10.70 6.19
CA SER A 185 -18.63 10.92 6.91
C SER A 185 -19.68 9.88 6.54
N HIS A 186 -19.78 9.56 5.25
CA HIS A 186 -20.70 8.52 4.79
C HIS A 186 -20.37 7.15 5.39
N LEU A 187 -19.11 6.73 5.33
CA LEU A 187 -18.68 5.43 5.88
C LEU A 187 -18.94 5.36 7.40
N LEU A 188 -18.56 6.40 8.14
CA LEU A 188 -18.74 6.42 9.61
C LEU A 188 -20.21 6.45 10.05
N GLY A 189 -21.13 6.90 9.19
CA GLY A 189 -22.57 6.93 9.45
C GLY A 189 -23.33 5.70 8.94
N SER A 190 -22.71 4.85 8.11
CA SER A 190 -23.40 3.72 7.44
C SER A 190 -23.20 2.37 8.11
N PHE A 191 -22.23 2.23 9.01
CA PHE A 191 -21.86 1.02 9.71
C PHE A 191 -21.81 1.27 11.24
#